data_4f72e2cedc17a08a273bfdc89e76655e
#
_entry.id   4f72e2cedc17a08a273bfdc89e76655e
#
_cell.length_a   1.000
_cell.length_b   1.000
_cell.length_c   1.000
_cell.angle_alpha   90.00
_cell.angle_beta   90.00
_cell.angle_gamma   90.00
#
_symmetry.space_group_name_H-M   'P 1'
#
loop_
_entity.id
_entity.type
_entity.pdbx_description
1 polymer ?
#
loop_
_entity_poly.entity_id
_entity_poly.type
_entity_poly.pdbx_seq_one_letter_code
_entity_poly.pdbx_strand_id
1 'polypeptide(L)' 'MPATAETIPHIIHDEHGVAWVDDTNVKVVELALDHLAYGWSAEAIHEQFSHLTLAQIHAALAFFYDHQAQ' A
#
# COMPACT_ATOMS: atom_id res chain seq x y z
N MET A 1 17.00 -8.23 18.32
CA MET A 1 16.55 -7.82 17.88
C MET A 1 15.72 -7.60 17.65
N PRO A 2 15.53 -7.26 17.63
CA PRO A 2 14.79 -6.93 17.36
C PRO A 2 14.14 -6.56 16.77
N ALA A 3 14.11 -6.64 16.53
CA ALA A 3 13.42 -6.38 15.63
C ALA A 3 12.30 -5.75 15.65
N THR A 4 12.17 -5.45 16.22
CA THR A 4 11.18 -4.87 16.48
C THR A 4 10.70 -3.88 15.70
N ALA A 5 11.28 -3.26 15.29
CA ALA A 5 10.81 -2.24 14.67
C ALA A 5 10.51 -2.50 13.34
N GLU A 6 9.61 -3.22 13.09
CA GLU A 6 9.35 -3.48 11.89
C GLU A 6 8.81 -2.37 11.20
N THR A 7 9.48 -1.56 10.54
CA THR A 7 8.93 -0.61 9.72
C THR A 7 8.71 -1.23 8.41
N ILE A 8 7.55 -1.17 7.90
CA ILE A 8 7.25 -1.64 6.57
C ILE A 8 7.52 -0.48 5.64
N PRO A 9 8.44 -0.62 4.69
CA PRO A 9 8.78 0.47 3.80
C PRO A 9 7.55 1.02 3.10
N HIS A 10 7.48 2.32 2.98
CA HIS A 10 6.44 3.04 2.24
C HIS A 10 5.05 3.01 2.86
N ILE A 11 4.87 2.36 4.00
CA ILE A 11 3.56 2.31 4.65
C ILE A 11 3.62 3.07 5.97
N ILE A 12 2.72 4.03 6.12
CA ILE A 12 2.64 4.85 7.32
C ILE A 12 1.24 4.71 7.88
N HIS A 13 1.14 4.53 9.18
CA HIS A 13 -0.17 4.47 9.83
C HIS A 13 -0.43 5.80 10.55
N ASP A 14 -1.64 6.30 10.43
CA ASP A 14 -2.01 7.52 11.14
C ASP A 14 -2.51 7.18 12.54
N GLU A 15 -2.96 8.19 13.26
CA GLU A 15 -3.40 7.99 14.63
C GLU A 15 -4.65 7.14 14.74
N HIS A 16 -5.37 6.95 13.65
CA HIS A 16 -6.56 6.11 13.64
C HIS A 16 -6.26 4.71 13.13
N GLY A 17 -5.01 4.40 12.84
CA GLY A 17 -4.63 3.08 12.35
C GLY A 17 -4.81 2.89 10.85
N VAL A 18 -5.13 3.95 10.12
CA VAL A 18 -5.30 3.85 8.68
C VAL A 18 -3.93 3.83 8.02
N ALA A 19 -3.74 2.90 7.09
CA ALA A 19 -2.46 2.75 6.38
C ALA A 19 -2.43 3.61 5.13
N TRP A 20 -1.38 4.39 5.00
CA TRP A 20 -1.19 5.31 3.88
C TRP A 20 0.08 4.95 3.15
N VAL A 21 0.15 5.30 1.87
CA VAL A 21 1.36 5.09 1.07
C VAL A 21 2.22 6.33 1.25
N ASP A 22 3.24 6.23 2.09
CA ASP A 22 4.11 7.36 2.43
C ASP A 22 3.25 8.61 2.71
N ASP A 23 3.67 9.77 2.25
CA ASP A 23 2.91 10.99 2.48
C ASP A 23 2.18 11.43 1.22
N THR A 24 1.64 10.49 0.47
CA THR A 24 1.08 10.78 -0.83
C THR A 24 -0.41 11.07 -0.83
N ASN A 25 -1.07 11.00 0.31
CA ASN A 25 -2.53 11.16 0.39
C ASN A 25 -3.27 9.99 -0.26
N VAL A 26 -2.60 8.88 -0.52
CA VAL A 26 -3.24 7.69 -1.06
C VAL A 26 -3.24 6.62 0.01
N LYS A 27 -4.40 6.09 0.34
CA LYS A 27 -4.51 5.03 1.32
C LYS A 27 -4.24 3.69 0.65
N VAL A 28 -3.65 2.77 1.41
CA VAL A 28 -3.41 1.42 0.89
C VAL A 28 -4.70 0.79 0.40
N VAL A 29 -5.82 1.01 1.11
CA VAL A 29 -7.09 0.41 0.75
C VAL A 29 -7.56 0.88 -0.63
N GLU A 30 -7.21 2.08 -1.05
CA GLU A 30 -7.62 2.57 -2.35
C GLU A 30 -6.99 1.76 -3.47
N LEU A 31 -5.69 1.45 -3.33
CA LEU A 31 -5.01 0.63 -4.31
C LEU A 31 -5.50 -0.80 -4.28
N ALA A 32 -5.74 -1.31 -3.07
CA ALA A 32 -6.21 -2.68 -2.92
C ALA A 32 -7.57 -2.88 -3.53
N LEU A 33 -8.47 -1.92 -3.38
CA LEU A 33 -9.81 -2.03 -3.95
C LEU A 33 -9.74 -2.03 -5.47
N ASP A 34 -8.90 -1.19 -6.06
CA ASP A 34 -8.75 -1.17 -7.51
C ASP A 34 -8.17 -2.48 -8.00
N HIS A 35 -7.20 -3.01 -7.28
CA HIS A 35 -6.59 -4.28 -7.63
C HIS A 35 -7.62 -5.41 -7.61
N LEU A 36 -8.46 -5.44 -6.57
CA LEU A 36 -9.45 -6.50 -6.44
C LEU A 36 -10.63 -6.31 -7.40
N ALA A 37 -11.08 -5.09 -7.54
CA ALA A 37 -12.28 -4.83 -8.34
C ALA A 37 -12.02 -4.95 -9.83
N TYR A 38 -10.87 -4.52 -10.29
CA TYR A 38 -10.58 -4.47 -11.71
C TYR A 38 -9.51 -5.44 -12.15
N GLY A 39 -8.89 -6.13 -11.22
CA GLY A 39 -7.78 -7.04 -11.55
C GLY A 39 -6.54 -6.32 -12.03
N TRP A 40 -6.36 -5.05 -11.65
CA TRP A 40 -5.23 -4.29 -12.13
C TRP A 40 -3.92 -4.78 -11.54
N SER A 41 -2.91 -4.92 -12.39
CA SER A 41 -1.57 -5.21 -11.93
C SER A 41 -0.96 -3.94 -11.32
N ALA A 42 0.21 -4.08 -10.71
CA ALA A 42 0.91 -2.92 -10.16
C ALA A 42 1.18 -1.90 -11.26
N GLU A 43 1.52 -2.37 -12.45
CA GLU A 43 1.81 -1.47 -13.56
C GLU A 43 0.56 -0.72 -14.00
N ALA A 44 -0.59 -1.38 -14.02
CA ALA A 44 -1.84 -0.73 -14.37
C ALA A 44 -2.22 0.31 -13.32
N ILE A 45 -2.00 0.00 -12.04
CA ILE A 45 -2.25 0.95 -10.97
C ILE A 45 -1.32 2.16 -11.14
N HIS A 46 -0.08 1.92 -11.52
CA HIS A 46 0.87 3.01 -11.71
C HIS A 46 0.41 3.97 -12.79
N GLU A 47 -0.26 3.47 -13.81
CA GLU A 47 -0.78 4.35 -14.85
C GLU A 47 -1.88 5.27 -14.31
N GLN A 48 -2.63 4.80 -13.34
CA GLN A 48 -3.69 5.61 -12.75
C GLN A 48 -3.17 6.53 -11.64
N PHE A 49 -2.14 6.07 -10.93
CA PHE A 49 -1.56 6.85 -9.85
C PHE A 49 -0.11 7.14 -10.21
N SER A 50 0.10 7.92 -11.26
CA SER A 50 1.44 8.11 -11.81
C SER A 50 2.40 8.82 -10.86
N HIS A 51 1.89 9.46 -9.83
CA HIS A 51 2.75 10.11 -8.84
C HIS A 51 3.30 9.11 -7.82
N LEU A 52 2.84 7.87 -7.83
CA LEU A 52 3.39 6.84 -6.97
C LEU A 52 4.45 6.07 -7.75
N THR A 53 5.45 5.57 -7.05
CA THR A 53 6.44 4.70 -7.71
C THR A 53 5.93 3.27 -7.69
N LEU A 54 6.49 2.43 -8.54
CA LEU A 54 6.14 1.01 -8.51
C LEU A 54 6.51 0.39 -7.18
N ALA A 55 7.60 0.83 -6.56
CA ALA A 55 7.98 0.32 -5.23
C ALA A 55 6.90 0.63 -4.20
N GLN A 56 6.33 1.82 -4.25
CA GLN A 56 5.27 2.19 -3.33
C GLN A 56 4.03 1.35 -3.56
N ILE A 57 3.69 1.10 -4.83
CA ILE A 57 2.50 0.32 -5.16
C ILE A 57 2.68 -1.13 -4.74
N HIS A 58 3.85 -1.73 -5.03
CA HIS A 58 4.10 -3.10 -4.61
C HIS A 58 4.10 -3.23 -3.09
N ALA A 59 4.65 -2.24 -2.38
CA ALA A 59 4.64 -2.26 -0.93
C ALA A 59 3.22 -2.23 -0.39
N ALA A 60 2.36 -1.42 -1.00
CA ALA A 60 0.97 -1.32 -0.56
C ALA A 60 0.22 -2.63 -0.80
N LEU A 61 0.44 -3.26 -1.96
CA LEU A 61 -0.22 -4.52 -2.24
C LEU A 61 0.29 -5.63 -1.32
N ALA A 62 1.60 -5.65 -1.06
CA ALA A 62 2.16 -6.64 -0.16
C ALA A 62 1.60 -6.47 1.25
N PHE A 63 1.49 -5.23 1.71
CA PHE A 63 0.92 -4.95 3.01
C PHE A 63 -0.52 -5.44 3.08
N PHE A 64 -1.29 -5.16 2.03
CA PHE A 64 -2.68 -5.58 1.99
C PHE A 64 -2.79 -7.11 2.08
N TYR A 65 -1.99 -7.83 1.30
CA TYR A 65 -2.07 -9.28 1.32
C TYR A 65 -1.59 -9.86 2.65
N ASP A 66 -0.59 -9.24 3.27
CA ASP A 66 -0.12 -9.70 4.56
C ASP A 66 -1.16 -9.53 5.66
N HIS A 67 -2.06 -8.58 5.51
CA HIS A 67 -3.08 -8.28 6.53
C HIS A 67 -4.47 -8.70 6.13
N GLN A 68 -4.59 -9.44 5.03
CA GLN A 68 -5.90 -9.77 4.51
C GLN A 68 -6.70 -10.65 5.44
N ALA A 69 -6.06 -11.47 6.22
CA ALA A 69 -6.75 -12.37 7.10
C ALA A 69 -7.18 -11.74 8.41
N GLN A 70 -6.88 -10.49 8.62
CA GLN A 70 -7.19 -9.85 9.90
C GLN A 70 -8.57 -9.18 9.92
#